data_ff400e6223767284dc8cf2f365fab729
#
_entry.id   ff400e6223767284dc8cf2f365fab729
#
_cell.length_a   1.000
_cell.length_b   1.000
_cell.length_c   1.000
_cell.angle_alpha   90.00
_cell.angle_beta   90.00
_cell.angle_gamma   90.00
#
_symmetry.space_group_name_H-M   'P 1'
#
loop_
_entity.id
_entity.type
_entity.pdbx_description
1 polymer ?
#
loop_
_entity_poly.entity_id
_entity_poly.type
_entity_poly.pdbx_seq_one_letter_code
_entity_poly.pdbx_strand_id
1 'polypeptide(L)'
;MPGIDVMTVLTLAAGGGFAVTLLRAIGRPVPLWLLAMPLPLSAAVNLLVKRPIFLALAAAAGTSAVGPTSPLWFIVAAWLLAPFSEESVKLATLFLPVVRRLMKDGESALLIGTAIGLGFGLGEAAYVGFALGLRTDLAALPWYAFFPFLGERMAATFIHGALTSIVAVGLWRGWRATISAYLAAVGLHAAANTGPMLAQVGFISSDFASLFLVPVALLIAAIFEGQRRVVRLASAVRVDEIYARRS
;
A
#
# COMPACT_ATOMS: atom_id res chain seq x y z
N MET A 1 3.44 26.56 11.08
CA MET A 1 3.39 25.39 10.17
C MET A 1 2.01 25.40 9.48
N PRO A 2 1.93 25.16 8.18
CA PRO A 2 0.66 24.91 7.51
C PRO A 2 -0.12 23.79 8.20
N GLY A 3 -1.46 23.86 8.17
CA GLY A 3 -2.30 22.87 8.87
C GLY A 3 -2.09 21.43 8.38
N ILE A 4 -1.78 21.26 7.08
CA ILE A 4 -1.47 19.94 6.48
C ILE A 4 -0.19 19.35 7.02
N ASP A 5 0.84 20.15 7.33
CA ASP A 5 2.09 19.65 7.91
C ASP A 5 1.85 19.06 9.29
N VAL A 6 1.05 19.75 10.13
CA VAL A 6 0.63 19.25 11.44
C VAL A 6 -0.11 17.93 11.30
N MET A 7 -1.08 17.87 10.37
CA MET A 7 -1.85 16.64 10.13
C MET A 7 -0.97 15.52 9.58
N THR A 8 0.02 15.81 8.73
CA THR A 8 0.98 14.82 8.23
C THR A 8 1.79 14.21 9.38
N VAL A 9 2.30 15.04 10.28
CA VAL A 9 3.04 14.54 11.47
C VAL A 9 2.15 13.67 12.36
N LEU A 10 0.90 14.09 12.61
CA LEU A 10 -0.06 13.29 13.38
C LEU A 10 -0.37 11.96 12.69
N THR A 11 -0.54 11.97 11.36
CA THR A 11 -0.78 10.76 10.55
C THR A 11 0.38 9.79 10.62
N LEU A 12 1.62 10.29 10.52
CA LEU A 12 2.81 9.45 10.62
C LEU A 12 3.00 8.87 12.03
N ALA A 13 2.72 9.65 13.07
CA ALA A 13 2.78 9.16 14.45
C ALA A 13 1.71 8.08 14.71
N ALA A 14 0.46 8.35 14.35
CA ALA A 14 -0.65 7.40 14.49
C ALA A 14 -0.42 6.14 13.63
N GLY A 15 -0.02 6.31 12.36
CA GLY A 15 0.26 5.23 11.43
C GLY A 15 1.45 4.37 11.86
N GLY A 16 2.51 4.98 12.39
CA GLY A 16 3.66 4.26 12.96
C GLY A 16 3.26 3.45 14.19
N GLY A 17 2.49 4.04 15.11
CA GLY A 17 1.92 3.34 16.26
C GLY A 17 1.01 2.17 15.85
N PHE A 18 0.13 2.39 14.89
CA PHE A 18 -0.72 1.35 14.31
C PHE A 18 0.12 0.22 13.69
N ALA A 19 1.12 0.54 12.87
CA ALA A 19 1.97 -0.44 12.21
C ALA A 19 2.69 -1.34 13.23
N VAL A 20 3.30 -0.75 14.25
CA VAL A 20 3.99 -1.50 15.31
C VAL A 20 2.99 -2.38 16.09
N THR A 21 1.83 -1.85 16.44
CA THR A 21 0.78 -2.58 17.18
C THR A 21 0.24 -3.74 16.34
N LEU A 22 -0.06 -3.52 15.06
CA LEU A 22 -0.52 -4.56 14.14
C LEU A 22 0.51 -5.68 14.00
N LEU A 23 1.78 -5.34 13.75
CA LEU A 23 2.85 -6.34 13.61
C LEU A 23 3.01 -7.20 14.88
N ARG A 24 2.90 -6.58 16.07
CA ARG A 24 2.92 -7.31 17.35
C ARG A 24 1.71 -8.21 17.54
N ALA A 25 0.52 -7.77 17.10
CA ALA A 25 -0.73 -8.52 17.25
C ALA A 25 -0.83 -9.72 16.30
N ILE A 26 -0.25 -9.63 15.11
CA ILE A 26 -0.40 -10.67 14.07
C ILE A 26 0.67 -11.76 14.12
N GLY A 27 1.77 -11.61 14.86
CA GLY A 27 2.76 -12.69 14.91
C GLY A 27 4.01 -12.39 15.72
N ARG A 28 5.12 -12.98 15.30
CA ARG A 28 6.44 -12.86 15.94
C ARG A 28 7.05 -11.46 15.73
N PRO A 29 7.96 -11.02 16.59
CA PRO A 29 8.68 -9.77 16.39
C PRO A 29 9.41 -9.75 15.04
N VAL A 30 9.24 -8.68 14.28
CA VAL A 30 9.99 -8.40 13.05
C VAL A 30 10.94 -7.24 13.27
N PRO A 31 12.13 -7.25 12.63
CA PRO A 31 13.06 -6.13 12.73
C PRO A 31 12.42 -4.82 12.21
N LEU A 32 12.48 -3.74 13.01
CA LEU A 32 11.88 -2.45 12.65
C LEU A 32 12.47 -1.82 11.39
N TRP A 33 13.69 -2.20 10.99
CA TRP A 33 14.27 -1.71 9.74
C TRP A 33 13.48 -2.16 8.50
N LEU A 34 12.71 -3.27 8.56
CA LEU A 34 11.79 -3.69 7.50
C LEU A 34 10.62 -2.72 7.30
N LEU A 35 10.24 -2.00 8.35
CA LEU A 35 9.26 -0.92 8.28
C LEU A 35 9.92 0.40 7.79
N ALA A 36 11.15 0.68 8.21
CA ALA A 36 11.86 1.93 7.90
C ALA A 36 12.40 1.96 6.47
N MET A 37 12.94 0.84 5.97
CA MET A 37 13.59 0.76 4.67
C MET A 37 12.70 1.18 3.48
N PRO A 38 11.41 0.81 3.40
CA PRO A 38 10.57 1.18 2.29
C PRO A 38 9.98 2.60 2.38
N LEU A 39 10.15 3.32 3.48
CA LEU A 39 9.66 4.71 3.61
C LEU A 39 10.08 5.61 2.44
N PRO A 40 11.37 5.70 2.03
CA PRO A 40 11.77 6.57 0.94
C PRO A 40 11.34 6.05 -0.45
N LEU A 41 10.99 4.77 -0.58
CA LEU A 41 10.66 4.18 -1.88
C LEU A 41 9.37 4.75 -2.47
N SER A 42 8.42 5.16 -1.65
CA SER A 42 7.20 5.81 -2.13
C SER A 42 7.52 7.15 -2.81
N ALA A 43 8.32 8.01 -2.19
CA ALA A 43 8.77 9.25 -2.82
C ALA A 43 9.58 8.97 -4.09
N ALA A 44 10.50 8.00 -4.05
CA ALA A 44 11.32 7.62 -5.21
C ALA A 44 10.46 7.15 -6.39
N VAL A 45 9.48 6.25 -6.18
CA VAL A 45 8.61 5.77 -7.27
C VAL A 45 7.72 6.89 -7.82
N ASN A 46 7.23 7.77 -6.96
CA ASN A 46 6.42 8.91 -7.39
C ASN A 46 7.21 9.89 -8.25
N LEU A 47 8.43 10.26 -7.84
CA LEU A 47 9.24 11.27 -8.52
C LEU A 47 9.97 10.72 -9.75
N LEU A 48 10.52 9.51 -9.66
CA LEU A 48 11.42 8.96 -10.68
C LEU A 48 10.72 8.04 -11.69
N VAL A 49 9.54 7.51 -11.35
CA VAL A 49 8.81 6.58 -12.22
C VAL A 49 7.45 7.14 -12.61
N LYS A 50 6.56 7.37 -11.64
CA LYS A 50 5.17 7.77 -11.93
C LYS A 50 5.09 9.14 -12.61
N ARG A 51 5.78 10.13 -12.07
CA ARG A 51 5.72 11.50 -12.63
C ARG A 51 6.23 11.59 -14.07
N PRO A 52 7.41 11.06 -14.45
CA PRO A 52 7.86 11.10 -15.84
C PRO A 52 6.91 10.36 -16.79
N ILE A 53 6.45 9.16 -16.41
CA ILE A 53 5.50 8.38 -17.23
C ILE A 53 4.19 9.12 -17.36
N PHE A 54 3.62 9.65 -16.28
CA PHE A 54 2.39 10.42 -16.31
C PHE A 54 2.49 11.64 -17.24
N LEU A 55 3.59 12.40 -17.16
CA LEU A 55 3.80 13.57 -18.02
C LEU A 55 3.88 13.18 -19.51
N ALA A 56 4.55 12.06 -19.83
CA ALA A 56 4.60 11.55 -21.20
C ALA A 56 3.22 11.13 -21.71
N LEU A 57 2.44 10.40 -20.88
CA LEU A 57 1.07 10.00 -21.21
C LEU A 57 0.15 11.21 -21.37
N ALA A 58 0.25 12.19 -20.49
CA ALA A 58 -0.55 13.42 -20.54
C ALA A 58 -0.24 14.24 -21.80
N ALA A 59 1.03 14.38 -22.16
CA ALA A 59 1.46 15.02 -23.39
C ALA A 59 0.90 14.31 -24.64
N ALA A 60 0.97 12.98 -24.67
CA ALA A 60 0.40 12.17 -25.76
C ALA A 60 -1.14 12.29 -25.83
N ALA A 61 -1.80 12.53 -24.70
CA ALA A 61 -3.25 12.75 -24.63
C ALA A 61 -3.66 14.21 -24.90
N GLY A 62 -2.71 15.13 -25.08
CA GLY A 62 -2.99 16.55 -25.28
C GLY A 62 -3.57 17.26 -24.05
N THR A 63 -3.24 16.79 -22.85
CA THR A 63 -3.75 17.33 -21.58
C THR A 63 -2.64 17.43 -20.53
N SER A 64 -2.88 18.12 -19.44
CA SER A 64 -1.95 18.21 -18.29
C SER A 64 -2.40 17.39 -17.07
N ALA A 65 -3.67 16.95 -17.06
CA ALA A 65 -4.26 16.22 -15.94
C ALA A 65 -5.37 15.28 -16.42
N VAL A 66 -5.70 14.28 -15.60
CA VAL A 66 -6.91 13.47 -15.80
C VAL A 66 -8.14 14.33 -15.48
N GLY A 67 -9.14 14.25 -16.34
CA GLY A 67 -10.39 14.98 -16.16
C GLY A 67 -11.54 14.42 -17.01
N PRO A 68 -12.74 15.02 -16.95
CA PRO A 68 -13.94 14.52 -17.61
C PRO A 68 -13.83 14.38 -19.14
N THR A 69 -12.98 15.18 -19.76
CA THR A 69 -12.76 15.19 -21.23
C THR A 69 -11.54 14.39 -21.66
N SER A 70 -10.86 13.73 -20.73
CA SER A 70 -9.67 12.93 -21.03
C SER A 70 -10.02 11.70 -21.89
N PRO A 71 -9.17 11.32 -22.85
CA PRO A 71 -9.35 10.08 -23.61
C PRO A 71 -9.36 8.85 -22.67
N LEU A 72 -10.22 7.87 -22.94
CA LEU A 72 -10.38 6.67 -22.11
C LEU A 72 -9.06 5.92 -21.88
N TRP A 73 -8.25 5.78 -22.92
CA TRP A 73 -6.95 5.12 -22.82
C TRP A 73 -6.03 5.80 -21.81
N PHE A 74 -6.04 7.15 -21.76
CA PHE A 74 -5.25 7.92 -20.80
C PHE A 74 -5.78 7.75 -19.37
N ILE A 75 -7.10 7.78 -19.17
CA ILE A 75 -7.73 7.53 -17.87
C ILE A 75 -7.31 6.15 -17.34
N VAL A 76 -7.41 5.10 -18.17
CA VAL A 76 -7.04 3.73 -17.79
C VAL A 76 -5.54 3.62 -17.50
N ALA A 77 -4.69 4.21 -18.34
CA ALA A 77 -3.24 4.19 -18.14
C ALA A 77 -2.83 4.92 -16.84
N ALA A 78 -3.41 6.08 -16.57
CA ALA A 78 -3.18 6.85 -15.35
C ALA A 78 -3.67 6.11 -14.09
N TRP A 79 -4.85 5.47 -14.17
CA TRP A 79 -5.42 4.67 -13.09
C TRP A 79 -4.53 3.48 -12.72
N LEU A 80 -3.98 2.78 -13.71
CA LEU A 80 -3.14 1.60 -13.51
C LEU A 80 -1.68 1.95 -13.17
N LEU A 81 -1.23 3.16 -13.42
CA LEU A 81 0.18 3.56 -13.26
C LEU A 81 0.67 3.38 -11.82
N ALA A 82 -0.10 3.83 -10.82
CA ALA A 82 0.25 3.68 -9.42
C ALA A 82 0.26 2.20 -9.00
N PRO A 83 -0.81 1.41 -9.19
CA PRO A 83 -0.82 -0.01 -8.86
C PRO A 83 0.37 -0.79 -9.42
N PHE A 84 0.66 -0.66 -10.70
CA PHE A 84 1.77 -1.39 -11.33
C PHE A 84 3.14 -0.94 -10.79
N SER A 85 3.40 0.37 -10.73
CA SER A 85 4.71 0.87 -10.33
C SER A 85 5.00 0.59 -8.85
N GLU A 86 4.02 0.76 -7.98
CA GLU A 86 4.19 0.61 -6.54
C GLU A 86 4.27 -0.86 -6.13
N GLU A 87 3.40 -1.72 -6.68
CA GLU A 87 3.49 -3.16 -6.40
C GLU A 87 4.80 -3.75 -6.96
N SER A 88 5.30 -3.26 -8.11
CA SER A 88 6.60 -3.68 -8.66
C SER A 88 7.77 -3.29 -7.74
N VAL A 89 7.81 -2.08 -7.20
CA VAL A 89 8.87 -1.64 -6.28
C VAL A 89 8.83 -2.43 -4.97
N LYS A 90 7.64 -2.68 -4.42
CA LYS A 90 7.47 -3.53 -3.24
C LYS A 90 7.89 -4.97 -3.50
N LEU A 91 7.53 -5.54 -4.65
CA LEU A 91 7.99 -6.87 -5.08
C LEU A 91 9.52 -6.91 -5.22
N ALA A 92 10.14 -5.91 -5.86
CA ALA A 92 11.60 -5.82 -5.97
C ALA A 92 12.28 -5.81 -4.59
N THR A 93 11.69 -5.10 -3.62
CA THR A 93 12.15 -5.07 -2.23
C THR A 93 12.12 -6.47 -1.58
N LEU A 94 11.08 -7.27 -1.86
CA LEU A 94 10.96 -8.64 -1.36
C LEU A 94 12.01 -9.57 -1.97
N PHE A 95 12.56 -9.28 -3.14
CA PHE A 95 13.65 -10.03 -3.77
C PHE A 95 15.03 -9.74 -3.19
N LEU A 96 15.21 -8.68 -2.40
CA LEU A 96 16.50 -8.39 -1.78
C LEU A 96 16.99 -9.60 -0.95
N PRO A 97 18.25 -10.05 -1.13
CA PRO A 97 18.75 -11.25 -0.43
C PRO A 97 18.62 -11.19 1.09
N VAL A 98 18.80 -10.00 1.68
CA VAL A 98 18.65 -9.77 3.12
C VAL A 98 17.21 -9.97 3.57
N VAL A 99 16.21 -9.58 2.77
CA VAL A 99 14.79 -9.77 3.03
C VAL A 99 14.38 -11.23 2.81
N ARG A 100 14.79 -11.80 1.68
CA ARG A 100 14.49 -13.22 1.32
C ARG A 100 14.95 -14.21 2.38
N ARG A 101 16.13 -14.01 2.95
CA ARG A 101 16.67 -14.90 4.00
C ARG A 101 15.84 -14.90 5.29
N LEU A 102 15.03 -13.90 5.53
CA LEU A 102 14.13 -13.80 6.67
C LEU A 102 12.81 -14.57 6.47
N MET A 103 12.40 -14.84 5.23
CA MET A 103 11.17 -15.56 4.88
C MET A 103 11.38 -17.07 5.00
N LYS A 104 11.49 -17.59 6.23
CA LYS A 104 11.76 -19.01 6.51
C LYS A 104 10.53 -19.91 6.36
N ASP A 105 9.36 -19.34 6.61
CA ASP A 105 8.04 -20.00 6.57
C ASP A 105 6.97 -19.01 6.11
N GLY A 106 5.74 -19.50 5.94
CA GLY A 106 4.63 -18.67 5.50
C GLY A 106 4.27 -17.54 6.47
N GLU A 107 4.44 -17.76 7.79
CA GLU A 107 4.17 -16.75 8.81
C GLU A 107 5.21 -15.63 8.75
N SER A 108 6.50 -15.96 8.64
CA SER A 108 7.55 -14.96 8.47
C SER A 108 7.40 -14.20 7.14
N ALA A 109 7.01 -14.87 6.05
CA ALA A 109 6.74 -14.20 4.77
C ALA A 109 5.59 -13.21 4.90
N LEU A 110 4.47 -13.60 5.54
CA LEU A 110 3.34 -12.71 5.80
C LEU A 110 3.76 -11.48 6.60
N LEU A 111 4.47 -11.68 7.72
CA LEU A 111 4.91 -10.59 8.60
C LEU A 111 5.88 -9.63 7.92
N ILE A 112 6.85 -10.14 7.16
CA ILE A 112 7.83 -9.35 6.41
C ILE A 112 7.13 -8.54 5.33
N GLY A 113 6.23 -9.17 4.56
CA GLY A 113 5.44 -8.47 3.56
C GLY A 113 4.59 -7.36 4.18
N THR A 114 3.91 -7.66 5.31
CA THR A 114 3.14 -6.65 6.05
C THR A 114 4.02 -5.49 6.49
N ALA A 115 5.19 -5.73 7.07
CA ALA A 115 6.08 -4.66 7.53
C ALA A 115 6.56 -3.77 6.37
N ILE A 116 6.99 -4.37 5.25
CA ILE A 116 7.43 -3.64 4.06
C ILE A 116 6.29 -2.80 3.48
N GLY A 117 5.09 -3.38 3.34
CA GLY A 117 3.94 -2.65 2.82
C GLY A 117 3.47 -1.51 3.73
N LEU A 118 3.43 -1.72 5.06
CA LEU A 118 3.12 -0.66 6.03
C LEU A 118 4.13 0.48 5.94
N GLY A 119 5.43 0.17 5.85
CA GLY A 119 6.47 1.18 5.69
C GLY A 119 6.33 1.97 4.38
N PHE A 120 6.00 1.30 3.28
CA PHE A 120 5.72 1.96 2.01
C PHE A 120 4.52 2.91 2.13
N GLY A 121 3.42 2.47 2.74
CA GLY A 121 2.23 3.29 2.96
C GLY A 121 2.48 4.51 3.86
N LEU A 122 3.30 4.36 4.91
CA LEU A 122 3.75 5.51 5.72
C LEU A 122 4.60 6.49 4.90
N GLY A 123 5.50 5.98 4.03
CA GLY A 123 6.28 6.79 3.10
C GLY A 123 5.37 7.54 2.11
N GLU A 124 4.30 6.89 1.64
CA GLU A 124 3.31 7.55 0.79
C GLU A 124 2.55 8.65 1.54
N ALA A 125 2.12 8.40 2.77
CA ALA A 125 1.47 9.42 3.58
C ALA A 125 2.36 10.65 3.77
N ALA A 126 3.66 10.46 4.01
CA ALA A 126 4.63 11.54 4.09
C ALA A 126 4.77 12.29 2.75
N TYR A 127 4.90 11.57 1.64
CA TYR A 127 5.01 12.15 0.30
C TYR A 127 3.77 12.95 -0.10
N VAL A 128 2.57 12.41 0.11
CA VAL A 128 1.31 13.08 -0.22
C VAL A 128 1.11 14.29 0.67
N GLY A 129 1.39 14.19 1.97
CA GLY A 129 1.34 15.33 2.88
C GLY A 129 2.28 16.46 2.46
N PHE A 130 3.53 16.13 2.09
CA PHE A 130 4.47 17.09 1.53
C PHE A 130 3.95 17.74 0.23
N ALA A 131 3.42 16.94 -0.70
CA ALA A 131 2.88 17.45 -1.97
C ALA A 131 1.69 18.38 -1.77
N LEU A 132 0.80 18.09 -0.81
CA LEU A 132 -0.30 18.96 -0.43
C LEU A 132 0.19 20.23 0.27
N GLY A 133 1.27 20.15 1.06
CA GLY A 133 1.89 21.30 1.72
C GLY A 133 2.46 22.34 0.74
N LEU A 134 2.77 21.95 -0.49
CA LEU A 134 3.20 22.87 -1.56
C LEU A 134 2.03 23.63 -2.21
N ARG A 135 0.79 23.28 -1.90
CA ARG A 135 -0.40 23.94 -2.45
C ARG A 135 -0.76 25.19 -1.66
N THR A 136 -0.64 26.34 -2.28
CA THR A 136 -0.92 27.64 -1.66
C THR A 136 -2.40 27.84 -1.27
N ASP A 137 -3.33 27.22 -2.02
CA ASP A 137 -4.77 27.24 -1.73
C ASP A 137 -5.15 26.48 -0.44
N LEU A 138 -4.31 25.56 0.01
CA LEU A 138 -4.51 24.81 1.24
C LEU A 138 -3.75 25.38 2.45
N ALA A 139 -2.80 26.28 2.22
CA ALA A 139 -1.89 26.79 3.25
C ALA A 139 -2.60 27.54 4.41
N ALA A 140 -3.75 28.17 4.12
CA ALA A 140 -4.54 28.92 5.10
C ALA A 140 -5.51 28.05 5.90
N LEU A 141 -5.71 26.76 5.53
CA LEU A 141 -6.65 25.90 6.20
C LEU A 141 -6.10 25.42 7.56
N PRO A 142 -6.93 25.37 8.61
CA PRO A 142 -6.53 24.85 9.90
C PRO A 142 -6.30 23.33 9.85
N TRP A 143 -5.47 22.80 10.72
CA TRP A 143 -5.08 21.38 10.73
C TRP A 143 -6.28 20.41 10.80
N TYR A 144 -7.34 20.75 11.50
CA TYR A 144 -8.53 19.90 11.61
C TYR A 144 -9.32 19.76 10.30
N ALA A 145 -9.16 20.67 9.35
CA ALA A 145 -9.75 20.53 8.01
C ALA A 145 -9.20 19.33 7.23
N PHE A 146 -8.05 18.79 7.67
CA PHE A 146 -7.39 17.65 7.06
C PHE A 146 -7.66 16.30 7.80
N PHE A 147 -8.66 16.21 8.69
CA PHE A 147 -9.02 14.93 9.31
C PHE A 147 -9.31 13.80 8.30
N PRO A 148 -9.97 14.03 7.15
CA PRO A 148 -10.15 13.00 6.13
C PRO A 148 -8.81 12.41 5.64
N PHE A 149 -7.77 13.22 5.52
CA PHE A 149 -6.42 12.77 5.16
C PHE A 149 -5.89 11.72 6.15
N LEU A 150 -6.06 11.93 7.46
CA LEU A 150 -5.64 10.95 8.46
C LEU A 150 -6.31 9.59 8.23
N GLY A 151 -7.64 9.55 8.12
CA GLY A 151 -8.39 8.31 7.94
C GLY A 151 -8.04 7.59 6.65
N GLU A 152 -7.97 8.32 5.55
CA GLU A 152 -7.62 7.79 4.24
C GLU A 152 -6.20 7.22 4.21
N ARG A 153 -5.21 7.95 4.76
CA ARG A 153 -3.81 7.48 4.78
C ARG A 153 -3.59 6.31 5.73
N MET A 154 -4.35 6.22 6.82
CA MET A 154 -4.35 5.04 7.70
C MET A 154 -4.88 3.81 6.94
N ALA A 155 -6.00 3.94 6.24
CA ALA A 155 -6.56 2.87 5.41
C ALA A 155 -5.58 2.47 4.28
N ALA A 156 -5.01 3.43 3.56
CA ALA A 156 -4.02 3.18 2.52
C ALA A 156 -2.77 2.47 3.06
N THR A 157 -2.25 2.89 4.22
CA THR A 157 -1.12 2.24 4.89
C THR A 157 -1.42 0.77 5.19
N PHE A 158 -2.61 0.48 5.74
CA PHE A 158 -3.05 -0.90 5.97
C PHE A 158 -3.16 -1.70 4.67
N ILE A 159 -3.79 -1.12 3.63
CA ILE A 159 -3.93 -1.73 2.31
C ILE A 159 -2.56 -2.12 1.75
N HIS A 160 -1.58 -1.23 1.76
CA HIS A 160 -0.23 -1.55 1.31
C HIS A 160 0.39 -2.71 2.10
N GLY A 161 0.22 -2.73 3.43
CA GLY A 161 0.65 -3.83 4.29
C GLY A 161 0.05 -5.18 3.87
N ALA A 162 -1.28 -5.20 3.71
CA ALA A 162 -2.03 -6.39 3.33
C ALA A 162 -1.66 -6.89 1.92
N LEU A 163 -1.61 -6.01 0.91
CA LEU A 163 -1.26 -6.37 -0.47
C LEU A 163 0.16 -6.92 -0.57
N THR A 164 1.12 -6.28 0.09
CA THR A 164 2.51 -6.76 0.08
C THR A 164 2.66 -8.09 0.80
N SER A 165 1.84 -8.37 1.83
CA SER A 165 1.83 -9.67 2.50
C SER A 165 1.33 -10.79 1.58
N ILE A 166 0.32 -10.51 0.73
CA ILE A 166 -0.18 -11.46 -0.27
C ILE A 166 0.95 -11.84 -1.23
N VAL A 167 1.69 -10.85 -1.73
CA VAL A 167 2.82 -11.06 -2.64
C VAL A 167 3.96 -11.82 -1.96
N ALA A 168 4.30 -11.47 -0.71
CA ALA A 168 5.36 -12.13 0.05
C ALA A 168 5.07 -13.61 0.32
N VAL A 169 3.83 -13.95 0.68
CA VAL A 169 3.41 -15.36 0.85
C VAL A 169 3.39 -16.09 -0.51
N GLY A 170 2.98 -15.42 -1.58
CA GLY A 170 3.10 -15.96 -2.95
C GLY A 170 4.54 -16.27 -3.29
N LEU A 171 5.46 -15.35 -2.99
CA LEU A 171 6.89 -15.49 -3.24
C LEU A 171 7.52 -16.64 -2.42
N TRP A 172 7.07 -16.85 -1.18
CA TRP A 172 7.48 -17.99 -0.37
C TRP A 172 6.98 -19.32 -0.94
N ARG A 173 5.76 -19.35 -1.51
CA ARG A 173 5.17 -20.56 -2.13
C ARG A 173 5.78 -20.91 -3.49
N GLY A 174 6.44 -19.98 -4.16
CA GLY A 174 7.12 -20.19 -5.43
C GLY A 174 6.60 -19.32 -6.58
N TRP A 175 7.22 -19.46 -7.76
CA TRP A 175 7.08 -18.53 -8.88
C TRP A 175 5.64 -18.35 -9.38
N ARG A 176 4.90 -19.44 -9.61
CA ARG A 176 3.51 -19.36 -10.10
C ARG A 176 2.61 -18.63 -9.09
N ALA A 177 2.77 -18.92 -7.82
CA ALA A 177 2.03 -18.25 -6.75
C ALA A 177 2.43 -16.75 -6.63
N THR A 178 3.69 -16.42 -6.89
CA THR A 178 4.15 -15.02 -6.94
C THR A 178 3.44 -14.22 -8.02
N ILE A 179 3.37 -14.74 -9.24
CA ILE A 179 2.70 -14.06 -10.36
C ILE A 179 1.22 -13.82 -10.02
N SER A 180 0.50 -14.86 -9.59
CA SER A 180 -0.91 -14.75 -9.24
C SER A 180 -1.14 -13.76 -8.09
N ALA A 181 -0.28 -13.80 -7.05
CA ALA A 181 -0.35 -12.89 -5.93
C ALA A 181 -0.05 -11.43 -6.32
N TYR A 182 0.94 -11.21 -7.19
CA TYR A 182 1.27 -9.89 -7.71
C TYR A 182 0.12 -9.30 -8.54
N LEU A 183 -0.45 -10.07 -9.46
CA LEU A 183 -1.59 -9.61 -10.28
C LEU A 183 -2.83 -9.33 -9.40
N ALA A 184 -3.08 -10.17 -8.38
CA ALA A 184 -4.14 -9.92 -7.41
C ALA A 184 -3.89 -8.63 -6.62
N ALA A 185 -2.65 -8.39 -6.15
CA ALA A 185 -2.29 -7.16 -5.45
C ALA A 185 -2.47 -5.92 -6.33
N VAL A 186 -2.03 -5.97 -7.60
CA VAL A 186 -2.24 -4.87 -8.57
C VAL A 186 -3.74 -4.62 -8.79
N GLY A 187 -4.55 -5.67 -8.97
CA GLY A 187 -6.00 -5.54 -9.16
C GLY A 187 -6.72 -4.95 -7.94
N LEU A 188 -6.39 -5.41 -6.73
CA LEU A 188 -6.96 -4.88 -5.48
C LEU A 188 -6.51 -3.43 -5.21
N HIS A 189 -5.26 -3.10 -5.54
CA HIS A 189 -4.75 -1.74 -5.44
C HIS A 189 -5.46 -0.81 -6.45
N ALA A 190 -5.65 -1.26 -7.69
CA ALA A 190 -6.44 -0.53 -8.69
C ALA A 190 -7.87 -0.30 -8.21
N ALA A 191 -8.50 -1.31 -7.60
CA ALA A 191 -9.82 -1.17 -6.99
C ALA A 191 -9.84 -0.10 -5.89
N ALA A 192 -8.83 -0.05 -5.02
CA ALA A 192 -8.71 0.99 -3.99
C ALA A 192 -8.59 2.40 -4.60
N ASN A 193 -7.90 2.53 -5.75
CA ASN A 193 -7.74 3.81 -6.46
C ASN A 193 -8.93 4.19 -7.35
N THR A 194 -9.95 3.33 -7.46
CA THR A 194 -11.10 3.59 -8.35
C THR A 194 -11.93 4.79 -7.91
N GLY A 195 -12.20 4.94 -6.61
CA GLY A 195 -12.97 6.07 -6.09
C GLY A 195 -12.33 7.43 -6.45
N PRO A 196 -11.08 7.68 -6.10
CA PRO A 196 -10.36 8.90 -6.50
C PRO A 196 -10.33 9.11 -8.02
N MET A 197 -10.15 8.07 -8.82
CA MET A 197 -10.16 8.18 -10.28
C MET A 197 -11.54 8.60 -10.80
N LEU A 198 -12.62 7.99 -10.31
CA LEU A 198 -13.99 8.36 -10.68
C LEU A 198 -14.33 9.81 -10.32
N ALA A 199 -13.81 10.29 -9.19
CA ALA A 199 -13.97 11.70 -8.82
C ALA A 199 -13.20 12.64 -9.76
N GLN A 200 -11.97 12.29 -10.15
CA GLN A 200 -11.16 13.08 -11.08
C GLN A 200 -11.82 13.23 -12.45
N VAL A 201 -12.48 12.17 -12.94
CA VAL A 201 -13.22 12.21 -14.21
C VAL A 201 -14.66 12.75 -14.08
N GLY A 202 -15.06 13.17 -12.88
CA GLY A 202 -16.35 13.81 -12.63
C GLY A 202 -17.56 12.87 -12.55
N PHE A 203 -17.33 11.53 -12.42
CA PHE A 203 -18.43 10.56 -12.28
C PHE A 203 -19.07 10.58 -10.89
N ILE A 204 -18.28 10.88 -9.86
CA ILE A 204 -18.75 10.96 -8.46
C ILE A 204 -18.15 12.21 -7.79
N SER A 205 -18.73 12.64 -6.68
CA SER A 205 -18.15 13.70 -5.86
C SER A 205 -16.94 13.20 -5.06
N SER A 206 -16.08 14.13 -4.64
CA SER A 206 -14.91 13.80 -3.79
C SER A 206 -15.30 13.11 -2.48
N ASP A 207 -16.47 13.46 -1.92
CA ASP A 207 -16.96 12.84 -0.68
C ASP A 207 -17.31 11.36 -0.90
N PHE A 208 -17.93 11.04 -2.03
CA PHE A 208 -18.19 9.63 -2.41
C PHE A 208 -16.93 8.85 -2.73
N ALA A 209 -15.87 9.50 -3.22
CA ALA A 209 -14.60 8.83 -3.48
C ALA A 209 -14.00 8.21 -2.20
N SER A 210 -14.06 8.93 -1.08
CA SER A 210 -13.59 8.45 0.22
C SER A 210 -14.46 7.29 0.75
N LEU A 211 -15.77 7.34 0.55
CA LEU A 211 -16.68 6.25 0.92
C LEU A 211 -16.42 4.98 0.11
N PHE A 212 -16.02 5.09 -1.15
CA PHE A 212 -15.68 3.97 -2.00
C PHE A 212 -14.49 3.13 -1.47
N LEU A 213 -13.57 3.77 -0.75
CA LEU A 213 -12.43 3.09 -0.16
C LEU A 213 -12.83 2.10 0.95
N VAL A 214 -13.93 2.36 1.67
CA VAL A 214 -14.36 1.54 2.83
C VAL A 214 -14.64 0.07 2.45
N PRO A 215 -15.53 -0.25 1.49
CA PRO A 215 -15.80 -1.64 1.12
C PRO A 215 -14.56 -2.34 0.55
N VAL A 216 -13.70 -1.64 -0.18
CA VAL A 216 -12.45 -2.20 -0.71
C VAL A 216 -11.47 -2.52 0.42
N ALA A 217 -11.32 -1.62 1.40
CA ALA A 217 -10.48 -1.86 2.57
C ALA A 217 -10.98 -3.04 3.41
N LEU A 218 -12.30 -3.17 3.60
CA LEU A 218 -12.90 -4.31 4.29
C LEU A 218 -12.68 -5.63 3.54
N LEU A 219 -12.82 -5.64 2.22
CA LEU A 219 -12.51 -6.82 1.40
C LEU A 219 -11.04 -7.22 1.54
N ILE A 220 -10.12 -6.27 1.45
CA ILE A 220 -8.68 -6.52 1.60
C ILE A 220 -8.37 -7.01 3.03
N ALA A 221 -9.02 -6.47 4.05
CA ALA A 221 -8.89 -6.92 5.43
C ALA A 221 -9.37 -8.38 5.61
N ALA A 222 -10.49 -8.74 4.99
CA ALA A 222 -11.00 -10.11 5.01
C ALA A 222 -10.04 -11.10 4.30
N ILE A 223 -9.48 -10.71 3.15
CA ILE A 223 -8.48 -11.51 2.43
C ILE A 223 -7.21 -11.68 3.28
N PHE A 224 -6.71 -10.60 3.88
CA PHE A 224 -5.53 -10.62 4.74
C PHE A 224 -5.75 -11.55 5.95
N GLU A 225 -6.87 -11.42 6.63
CA GLU A 225 -7.20 -12.28 7.78
C GLU A 225 -7.36 -13.75 7.38
N GLY A 226 -8.00 -14.02 6.24
CA GLY A 226 -8.10 -15.37 5.68
C GLY A 226 -6.71 -15.98 5.40
N GLN A 227 -5.83 -15.21 4.76
CA GLN A 227 -4.45 -15.63 4.50
C GLN A 227 -3.68 -15.88 5.80
N ARG A 228 -3.81 -15.01 6.81
CA ARG A 228 -3.18 -15.15 8.12
C ARG A 228 -3.61 -16.45 8.81
N ARG A 229 -4.90 -16.79 8.77
CA ARG A 229 -5.42 -18.04 9.35
C ARG A 229 -4.84 -19.27 8.64
N VAL A 230 -4.85 -19.28 7.31
CA VAL A 230 -4.31 -20.40 6.51
C VAL A 230 -2.83 -20.64 6.81
N VAL A 231 -2.04 -19.58 6.86
CA VAL A 231 -0.60 -19.67 7.14
C VAL A 231 -0.35 -20.20 8.55
N ARG A 232 -1.10 -19.74 9.57
CA ARG A 232 -0.97 -20.24 10.96
C ARG A 232 -1.35 -21.71 11.10
N LEU A 233 -2.45 -22.12 10.49
CA LEU A 233 -2.88 -23.53 10.51
C LEU A 233 -1.83 -24.45 9.88
N ALA A 234 -1.24 -24.06 8.74
CA ALA A 234 -0.18 -24.81 8.09
C ALA A 234 1.09 -24.91 8.96
N SER A 235 1.38 -23.89 9.76
CA SER A 235 2.52 -23.92 10.70
C SER A 235 2.26 -24.85 11.87
N ALA A 236 1.04 -24.89 12.42
CA ALA A 236 0.66 -25.78 13.53
C ALA A 236 0.75 -27.26 13.13
N VAL A 237 0.18 -27.63 11.98
CA VAL A 237 0.22 -29.02 11.46
C VAL A 237 1.67 -29.51 11.31
N ARG A 238 2.57 -28.68 10.80
CA ARG A 238 3.99 -29.05 10.64
C ARG A 238 4.68 -29.33 11.98
N VAL A 239 4.32 -28.61 13.02
CA VAL A 239 4.88 -28.81 14.37
C VAL A 239 4.43 -30.17 14.92
N ASP A 240 3.15 -30.50 14.80
CA ASP A 240 2.60 -31.78 15.27
C ASP A 240 3.23 -33.00 14.54
N GLU A 241 3.45 -32.91 13.22
CA GLU A 241 4.13 -33.94 12.45
C GLU A 241 5.59 -34.17 12.90
N ILE A 242 6.31 -33.10 13.28
CA ILE A 242 7.69 -33.20 13.79
C ILE A 242 7.72 -33.92 15.13
N TYR A 243 6.77 -33.64 16.03
CA TYR A 243 6.68 -34.31 17.33
C TYR A 243 6.26 -35.78 17.17
N ALA A 244 5.31 -36.10 16.30
CA ALA A 244 4.88 -37.49 16.04
C ALA A 244 5.98 -38.39 15.45
N ARG A 245 6.97 -37.82 14.73
CA ARG A 245 8.11 -38.58 14.19
C ARG A 245 9.24 -38.82 15.22
N ARG A 246 9.20 -38.15 16.35
CA ARG A 246 10.22 -38.24 17.40
C ARG A 246 9.79 -39.13 18.60
N SER A 247 8.49 -39.46 18.64
CA SER A 247 7.90 -40.46 19.57
C SER A 247 7.92 -41.87 18.98
#